data_71176677e0e1c581bd4484b60c4f87b0
#
_entry.id   71176677e0e1c581bd4484b60c4f87b0
#
_cell.length_a   1.000
_cell.length_b   1.000
_cell.length_c   1.000
_cell.angle_alpha   90.00
_cell.angle_beta   90.00
_cell.angle_gamma   90.00
#
_symmetry.space_group_name_H-M   'P 1'
#
loop_
_entity.id
_entity.type
_entity.pdbx_description
1 polymer ?
#
loop_
_entity_poly.entity_id
_entity_poly.type
_entity_poly.pdbx_seq_one_letter_code
_entity_poly.pdbx_strand_id
1 'polypeptide(L)' 'RRLARAAELLRAGATAEAAARAVGYENMSFFYRKFRAAYGCTPATYRG' A
#
# COMPACT_ATOMS: atom_id res chain seq x y z
N ARG A 1 5.12 -0.45 -10.98
CA ARG A 1 5.05 -1.70 -10.21
C ARG A 1 3.96 -1.63 -9.18
N ARG A 2 3.70 -2.77 -8.55
CA ARG A 2 2.57 -2.87 -7.62
C ARG A 2 2.65 -1.87 -6.48
N LEU A 3 3.80 -1.77 -5.84
CA LEU A 3 3.91 -0.87 -4.69
C LEU A 3 3.79 0.58 -5.11
N ALA A 4 4.37 0.96 -6.22
CA ALA A 4 4.26 2.34 -6.69
C ALA A 4 2.81 2.68 -7.03
N ARG A 5 2.09 1.75 -7.65
CA ARG A 5 0.68 1.97 -7.96
C ARG A 5 -0.14 2.07 -6.68
N ALA A 6 0.16 1.21 -5.70
CA ALA A 6 -0.54 1.27 -4.42
C ALA A 6 -0.31 2.62 -3.74
N ALA A 7 0.92 3.12 -3.80
CA ALA A 7 1.23 4.43 -3.21
C ALA A 7 0.43 5.55 -3.88
N GLU A 8 0.27 5.47 -5.19
CA GLU A 8 -0.56 6.44 -5.90
C GLU A 8 -2.00 6.40 -5.41
N LEU A 9 -2.53 5.19 -5.24
CA LEU A 9 -3.90 5.03 -4.78
C LEU A 9 -4.07 5.57 -3.37
N LEU A 10 -3.08 5.33 -2.51
CA LEU A 10 -3.12 5.84 -1.14
C LEU A 10 -3.12 7.37 -1.14
N ARG A 11 -2.31 7.98 -1.98
CA ARG A 11 -2.28 9.44 -2.08
C ARG A 11 -3.61 9.99 -2.60
N ALA A 12 -4.31 9.20 -3.40
CA ALA A 12 -5.61 9.60 -3.91
C ALA A 12 -6.74 9.38 -2.90
N GLY A 13 -6.43 8.83 -1.72
CA GLY A 13 -7.40 8.67 -0.66
C GLY A 13 -7.90 7.26 -0.43
N ALA A 14 -7.38 6.28 -1.16
CA ALA A 14 -7.80 4.90 -0.98
C ALA A 14 -7.33 4.37 0.37
N THR A 15 -8.08 3.42 0.94
CA THR A 15 -7.64 2.75 2.14
C THR A 15 -6.50 1.79 1.81
N ALA A 16 -5.74 1.38 2.84
CA ALA A 16 -4.66 0.44 2.62
C ALA A 16 -5.17 -0.85 2.01
N GLU A 17 -6.32 -1.34 2.49
CA GLU A 17 -6.87 -2.57 1.97
C GLU A 17 -7.29 -2.41 0.51
N ALA A 18 -7.95 -1.32 0.18
CA ALA A 18 -8.38 -1.07 -1.19
C ALA A 18 -7.18 -0.96 -2.13
N ALA A 19 -6.13 -0.28 -1.70
CA ALA A 19 -4.92 -0.14 -2.51
C ALA A 19 -4.26 -1.49 -2.74
N ALA A 20 -4.17 -2.31 -1.68
CA ALA A 20 -3.55 -3.63 -1.79
C ALA A 20 -4.32 -4.51 -2.77
N ARG A 21 -5.65 -4.52 -2.65
CA ARG A 21 -6.47 -5.34 -3.53
C ARG A 21 -6.38 -4.88 -4.98
N ALA A 22 -6.37 -3.58 -5.18
CA ALA A 22 -6.32 -3.03 -6.53
C ALA A 22 -5.07 -3.44 -7.28
N VAL A 23 -3.97 -3.66 -6.55
CA VAL A 23 -2.71 -4.04 -7.18
C VAL A 23 -2.41 -5.54 -7.06
N GLY A 24 -3.38 -6.31 -6.55
CA GLY A 24 -3.27 -7.76 -6.54
C GLY A 24 -2.64 -8.40 -5.32
N TYR A 25 -2.52 -7.68 -4.22
CA TYR A 25 -2.05 -8.27 -2.97
C TYR A 25 -3.23 -8.84 -2.21
N GLU A 26 -3.16 -10.14 -1.92
CA GLU A 26 -4.22 -10.80 -1.17
C GLU A 26 -3.92 -10.88 0.33
N ASN A 27 -2.64 -10.85 0.68
CA ASN A 27 -2.21 -10.96 2.06
C ASN A 27 -1.79 -9.59 2.57
N MET A 28 -2.58 -9.01 3.48
CA MET A 28 -2.31 -7.68 3.99
C MET A 28 -1.00 -7.60 4.78
N SER A 29 -0.68 -8.64 5.55
CA SER A 29 0.57 -8.65 6.31
C SER A 29 1.77 -8.57 5.37
N PHE A 30 1.71 -9.31 4.27
CA PHE A 30 2.77 -9.29 3.28
C PHE A 30 2.86 -7.92 2.60
N PHE A 31 1.70 -7.35 2.27
CA PHE A 31 1.66 -6.04 1.65
C PHE A 31 2.26 -4.98 2.57
N TYR A 32 1.88 -4.99 3.84
CA TYR A 32 2.41 -4.03 4.79
C TYR A 32 3.92 -4.14 4.93
N ARG A 33 4.41 -5.37 4.99
CA ARG A 33 5.85 -5.60 5.13
C ARG A 33 6.61 -5.07 3.92
N LYS A 34 6.11 -5.38 2.73
CA LYS A 34 6.76 -4.93 1.49
C LYS A 34 6.71 -3.43 1.36
N PHE A 35 5.57 -2.85 1.68
CA PHE A 35 5.40 -1.41 1.57
C PHE A 35 6.34 -0.69 2.54
N ARG A 36 6.39 -1.17 3.77
CA ARG A 36 7.24 -0.54 4.77
C ARG A 36 8.72 -0.63 4.38
N ALA A 37 9.13 -1.75 3.83
CA ALA A 37 10.51 -1.92 3.39
C ALA A 37 10.84 -0.94 2.26
N ALA A 38 9.90 -0.68 1.38
CA ALA A 38 10.13 0.19 0.23
C ALA A 38 10.00 1.67 0.57
N TYR A 39 9.08 2.02 1.46
CA TYR A 39 8.75 3.42 1.72
C TYR A 39 9.09 3.90 3.12
N GLY A 40 9.49 3.01 4.01
CA GLY A 40 9.89 3.37 5.37
C GLY A 40 8.73 3.64 6.31
N CYS A 41 7.50 3.43 5.88
CA CYS A 41 6.33 3.61 6.73
C CYS A 41 5.21 2.69 6.27
N THR A 42 4.21 2.50 7.13
CA THR A 42 3.08 1.66 6.77
C THR A 42 2.18 2.39 5.77
N PRO A 43 1.38 1.64 5.00
CA PRO A 43 0.45 2.29 4.08
C PRO A 43 -0.51 3.25 4.77
N ALA A 44 -0.95 2.93 5.99
CA ALA A 44 -1.86 3.81 6.72
C ALA A 44 -1.18 5.15 7.04
N THR A 45 0.07 5.10 7.48
CA THR A 45 0.84 6.31 7.76
C THR A 45 1.13 7.08 6.48
N TYR A 46 1.47 6.37 5.43
CA TYR A 46 1.79 7.00 4.15
C TYR A 46 0.58 7.75 3.58
N ARG A 47 -0.58 7.16 3.76
CA ARG A 47 -1.83 7.76 3.26
C ARG A 47 -2.08 9.13 3.90
N GLY A 48 -1.56 9.30 5.05
CA GLY A 48 -1.66 10.57 5.70
C GLY A 48 -2.44 10.58 6.94
#